data_0b9c95a92a46afc4fda7d5578702f5a9
#
_entry.id   0b9c95a92a46afc4fda7d5578702f5a9
#
_cell.length_a   1.000
_cell.length_b   1.000
_cell.length_c   1.000
_cell.angle_alpha   90.00
_cell.angle_beta   90.00
_cell.angle_gamma   90.00
#
_symmetry.space_group_name_H-M   'P 1'
#
loop_
_entity.id
_entity.type
_entity.pdbx_description
1 polymer ?
#
loop_
_entity_poly.entity_id
_entity_poly.type
_entity_poly.pdbx_seq_one_letter_code
_entity_poly.pdbx_strand_id
1 'polypeptide(L)'
;MKYGLILNKNNLHIGDDIQAFATARFLPQVDYFIDREYMDDFRPEEDEPVAVIMNAWYMWHKWNWPPAKNIIPLFVGFHYADHQLAKQPGSPIKYEFLNGIGGDYLKAYGPIGCRDYYTRDQLQALGIESYFSGCITMTIPKMPETPEKGSYICLVDLEEKVANKMKKLLAEKNMDVRVITHNRERNSEMSWEDREKQVTDLLTLYQNARCVVTKRLHCALPCLALETPVFMIKEMEDDIRFDPYYDFLHRTTVTKFMKDEYSYDFMNPPANKDDYKKYREELITHITEFVDRMKQETRGVDDLVKTTYTPDEVLVWRHDVMKESMNLWFDKYRALQVDYKHLVKKYQNLQKEINRAEKQSTELSLKQKIKKIIKRH
;
A
#
# COMPACT_ATOMS: atom_id res chain seq x y z
N MET A 1 -25.49 -13.41 13.02
CA MET A 1 -24.29 -13.00 12.25
C MET A 1 -23.73 -11.71 12.82
N LYS A 2 -22.44 -11.66 13.10
CA LYS A 2 -21.68 -10.46 13.51
C LYS A 2 -20.85 -9.93 12.36
N TYR A 3 -20.33 -8.70 12.47
CA TYR A 3 -19.55 -8.04 11.43
C TYR A 3 -18.21 -7.57 11.96
N GLY A 4 -17.14 -7.96 11.26
CA GLY A 4 -15.77 -7.57 11.61
C GLY A 4 -15.21 -6.55 10.62
N LEU A 5 -14.52 -5.54 11.16
CA LEU A 5 -13.77 -4.57 10.39
C LEU A 5 -12.28 -4.81 10.57
N ILE A 6 -11.56 -5.01 9.46
CA ILE A 6 -10.11 -5.17 9.48
C ILE A 6 -9.44 -3.82 9.72
N LEU A 7 -8.56 -3.77 10.71
CA LEU A 7 -7.69 -2.64 10.99
C LEU A 7 -6.21 -3.07 10.93
N ASN A 8 -5.36 -2.16 10.53
CA ASN A 8 -3.93 -2.24 10.78
C ASN A 8 -3.60 -1.36 12.00
N LYS A 9 -3.54 -1.94 13.20
CA LYS A 9 -3.37 -1.18 14.45
C LYS A 9 -2.03 -0.43 14.51
N ASN A 10 -0.97 -1.00 13.94
CA ASN A 10 0.38 -0.42 13.95
C ASN A 10 0.73 0.37 12.69
N ASN A 11 -0.25 0.90 12.01
CA ASN A 11 -0.10 1.56 10.73
C ASN A 11 0.62 2.92 10.85
N LEU A 12 1.60 3.13 9.97
CA LEU A 12 2.29 4.41 9.78
C LEU A 12 1.70 5.25 8.63
N HIS A 13 0.60 4.77 8.02
CA HIS A 13 0.10 5.33 6.78
C HIS A 13 -1.44 5.32 6.76
N ILE A 14 -2.06 6.50 6.68
CA ILE A 14 -3.52 6.65 6.73
C ILE A 14 -4.28 5.87 5.63
N GLY A 15 -3.59 5.44 4.57
CA GLY A 15 -4.21 4.71 3.46
C GLY A 15 -4.93 3.43 3.85
N ASP A 16 -4.47 2.71 4.89
CA ASP A 16 -5.15 1.51 5.39
C ASP A 16 -6.44 1.89 6.14
N ASP A 17 -6.43 3.01 6.86
CA ASP A 17 -7.67 3.50 7.51
C ASP A 17 -8.68 4.03 6.48
N ILE A 18 -8.23 4.59 5.36
CA ILE A 18 -9.13 4.94 4.24
C ILE A 18 -9.81 3.68 3.68
N GLN A 19 -9.10 2.54 3.61
CA GLN A 19 -9.70 1.26 3.22
C GLN A 19 -10.70 0.77 4.27
N ALA A 20 -10.35 0.83 5.55
CA ALA A 20 -11.24 0.47 6.65
C ALA A 20 -12.50 1.35 6.67
N PHE A 21 -12.37 2.66 6.49
CA PHE A 21 -13.48 3.60 6.37
C PHE A 21 -14.42 3.23 5.20
N ALA A 22 -13.85 2.97 4.03
CA ALA A 22 -14.64 2.55 2.87
C ALA A 22 -15.38 1.23 3.11
N THR A 23 -14.78 0.30 3.88
CA THR A 23 -15.36 -0.99 4.24
C THR A 23 -16.49 -0.85 5.26
N ALA A 24 -16.27 -0.08 6.33
CA ALA A 24 -17.22 0.08 7.43
C ALA A 24 -18.60 0.54 6.96
N ARG A 25 -18.65 1.34 5.91
CA ARG A 25 -19.90 1.86 5.33
C ARG A 25 -20.84 0.83 4.73
N PHE A 26 -20.35 -0.35 4.39
CA PHE A 26 -21.17 -1.45 3.89
C PHE A 26 -21.71 -2.32 5.01
N LEU A 27 -21.10 -2.27 6.19
CA LEU A 27 -21.49 -3.09 7.32
C LEU A 27 -22.71 -2.47 8.02
N PRO A 28 -23.70 -3.26 8.44
CA PRO A 28 -24.81 -2.77 9.25
C PRO A 28 -24.37 -2.15 10.57
N GLN A 29 -23.33 -2.72 11.15
CA GLN A 29 -22.62 -2.28 12.36
C GLN A 29 -21.22 -2.91 12.36
N VAL A 30 -20.33 -2.42 13.19
CA VAL A 30 -19.04 -3.04 13.46
C VAL A 30 -19.09 -3.65 14.85
N ASP A 31 -19.15 -4.98 14.93
CA ASP A 31 -19.16 -5.72 16.21
C ASP A 31 -17.73 -5.96 16.71
N TYR A 32 -16.78 -6.18 15.78
CA TYR A 32 -15.39 -6.50 16.09
C TYR A 32 -14.40 -5.73 15.24
N PHE A 33 -13.34 -5.21 15.87
CA PHE A 33 -12.16 -4.68 15.18
C PHE A 33 -11.08 -5.75 15.14
N ILE A 34 -10.79 -6.26 13.94
CA ILE A 34 -9.86 -7.37 13.71
C ILE A 34 -8.53 -6.82 13.24
N ASP A 35 -7.45 -7.08 14.00
CA ASP A 35 -6.12 -6.71 13.55
C ASP A 35 -5.70 -7.58 12.37
N ARG A 36 -5.38 -6.94 11.24
CA ARG A 36 -4.94 -7.61 10.02
C ARG A 36 -3.74 -8.54 10.24
N GLU A 37 -2.86 -8.19 11.16
CA GLU A 37 -1.64 -8.94 11.42
C GLU A 37 -1.85 -10.13 12.37
N TYR A 38 -3.06 -10.26 12.99
CA TYR A 38 -3.41 -11.29 13.97
C TYR A 38 -4.78 -11.90 13.70
N MET A 39 -5.14 -12.07 12.43
CA MET A 39 -6.44 -12.65 12.05
C MET A 39 -6.60 -14.12 12.46
N ASP A 40 -5.52 -14.86 12.57
CA ASP A 40 -5.50 -16.24 13.01
C ASP A 40 -5.74 -16.40 14.52
N ASP A 41 -5.38 -15.37 15.29
CA ASP A 41 -5.61 -15.31 16.74
C ASP A 41 -6.92 -14.63 17.11
N PHE A 42 -7.72 -14.19 16.11
CA PHE A 42 -9.02 -13.59 16.37
C PHE A 42 -9.94 -14.58 17.11
N ARG A 43 -10.54 -14.11 18.20
CA ARG A 43 -11.53 -14.86 18.99
C ARG A 43 -12.69 -13.92 19.28
N PRO A 44 -13.90 -14.18 18.76
CA PRO A 44 -15.11 -13.46 19.17
C PRO A 44 -15.44 -13.81 20.63
N GLU A 45 -16.28 -13.02 21.27
CA GLU A 45 -16.71 -13.24 22.65
C GLU A 45 -17.46 -14.56 22.84
N GLU A 46 -18.27 -14.93 21.84
CA GLU A 46 -18.96 -16.21 21.73
C GLU A 46 -18.46 -16.96 20.49
N ASP A 47 -18.65 -18.29 20.41
CA ASP A 47 -18.30 -19.05 19.20
C ASP A 47 -19.32 -18.81 18.08
N GLU A 48 -19.27 -17.60 17.52
CA GLU A 48 -20.20 -17.09 16.52
C GLU A 48 -19.50 -16.74 15.21
N PRO A 49 -20.20 -16.84 14.06
CA PRO A 49 -19.63 -16.45 12.77
C PRO A 49 -19.60 -14.93 12.62
N VAL A 50 -18.47 -14.44 12.10
CA VAL A 50 -18.20 -13.02 11.87
C VAL A 50 -17.94 -12.78 10.38
N ALA A 51 -18.84 -12.04 9.73
CA ALA A 51 -18.70 -11.66 8.33
C ALA A 51 -17.65 -10.57 8.18
N VAL A 52 -16.67 -10.77 7.28
CA VAL A 52 -15.54 -9.86 7.10
C VAL A 52 -15.28 -9.59 5.63
N ILE A 53 -15.26 -8.31 5.25
CA ILE A 53 -14.83 -7.90 3.92
C ILE A 53 -13.30 -7.81 3.91
N MET A 54 -12.68 -8.73 3.18
CA MET A 54 -11.23 -8.94 3.15
C MET A 54 -10.57 -8.03 2.10
N ASN A 55 -10.57 -6.72 2.36
CA ASN A 55 -9.94 -5.72 1.50
C ASN A 55 -8.69 -5.14 2.18
N ALA A 56 -7.52 -5.72 1.95
CA ALA A 56 -6.26 -5.26 2.53
C ALA A 56 -5.03 -5.83 1.79
N TRP A 57 -3.87 -5.46 2.29
CA TRP A 57 -2.62 -6.17 2.04
C TRP A 57 -2.50 -7.34 2.99
N TYR A 58 -2.20 -8.51 2.45
CA TYR A 58 -2.01 -9.71 3.24
C TYR A 58 -0.60 -10.26 3.04
N MET A 59 -0.19 -11.15 3.94
CA MET A 59 1.08 -11.86 3.90
C MET A 59 2.29 -11.02 4.25
N TRP A 60 2.09 -9.97 4.97
CA TRP A 60 3.21 -9.26 5.58
C TRP A 60 3.88 -10.14 6.65
N HIS A 61 3.04 -10.80 7.48
CA HIS A 61 3.44 -11.89 8.38
C HIS A 61 2.85 -13.20 7.86
N LYS A 62 3.67 -14.14 7.44
CA LYS A 62 3.24 -15.36 6.77
C LYS A 62 2.55 -16.36 7.66
N TRP A 63 2.89 -16.34 8.95
CA TRP A 63 2.39 -17.28 9.95
C TRP A 63 1.01 -16.96 10.49
N ASN A 64 0.42 -15.83 10.13
CA ASN A 64 -0.92 -15.41 10.57
C ASN A 64 -2.04 -15.83 9.62
N TRP A 65 -1.81 -16.88 8.86
CA TRP A 65 -2.76 -17.45 7.91
C TRP A 65 -2.93 -18.95 8.14
N PRO A 66 -4.07 -19.56 7.84
CA PRO A 66 -5.32 -18.91 7.46
C PRO A 66 -5.96 -18.14 8.63
N PRO A 67 -6.91 -17.24 8.36
CA PRO A 67 -7.71 -16.58 9.40
C PRO A 67 -8.42 -17.56 10.32
N ALA A 68 -8.81 -17.10 11.51
CA ALA A 68 -9.60 -17.90 12.45
C ALA A 68 -10.89 -18.42 11.82
N LYS A 69 -11.35 -19.60 12.24
CA LYS A 69 -12.54 -20.29 11.69
C LYS A 69 -13.82 -19.45 11.75
N ASN A 70 -13.90 -18.54 12.72
CA ASN A 70 -15.05 -17.66 12.91
C ASN A 70 -15.17 -16.58 11.81
N ILE A 71 -14.11 -16.32 11.07
CA ILE A 71 -14.10 -15.33 9.99
C ILE A 71 -14.73 -15.93 8.74
N ILE A 72 -15.88 -15.39 8.33
CA ILE A 72 -16.56 -15.72 7.08
C ILE A 72 -16.21 -14.62 6.07
N PRO A 73 -15.26 -14.87 5.16
CA PRO A 73 -14.69 -13.81 4.34
C PRO A 73 -15.46 -13.56 3.04
N LEU A 74 -15.47 -12.30 2.60
CA LEU A 74 -15.60 -11.90 1.21
C LEU A 74 -14.28 -11.30 0.74
N PHE A 75 -13.63 -11.89 -0.24
CA PHE A 75 -12.40 -11.35 -0.80
C PHE A 75 -12.67 -10.35 -1.91
N VAL A 76 -12.39 -9.06 -1.65
CA VAL A 76 -12.41 -7.97 -2.63
C VAL A 76 -11.27 -7.02 -2.33
N GLY A 77 -10.58 -6.54 -3.36
CA GLY A 77 -9.42 -5.70 -3.18
C GLY A 77 -8.25 -6.40 -2.46
N PHE A 78 -8.20 -7.71 -2.53
CA PHE A 78 -7.14 -8.53 -1.96
C PHE A 78 -5.81 -8.25 -2.66
N HIS A 79 -4.76 -7.99 -1.88
CA HIS A 79 -3.40 -7.82 -2.40
C HIS A 79 -2.42 -8.73 -1.68
N TYR A 80 -1.71 -9.53 -2.45
CA TYR A 80 -0.61 -10.36 -1.95
C TYR A 80 0.69 -9.55 -1.93
N ALA A 81 1.24 -9.33 -0.74
CA ALA A 81 2.29 -8.32 -0.50
C ALA A 81 3.72 -8.77 -0.82
N ASP A 82 3.94 -9.79 -1.64
CA ASP A 82 5.28 -10.29 -1.95
C ASP A 82 6.06 -9.42 -2.95
N HIS A 83 5.38 -8.55 -3.70
CA HIS A 83 5.96 -7.77 -4.79
C HIS A 83 7.16 -6.90 -4.37
N GLN A 84 7.20 -6.42 -3.13
CA GLN A 84 8.33 -5.65 -2.62
C GLN A 84 9.54 -6.54 -2.33
N LEU A 85 9.30 -7.80 -2.02
CA LEU A 85 10.30 -8.79 -1.68
C LEU A 85 10.72 -9.58 -2.93
N ALA A 86 9.83 -9.79 -3.89
CA ALA A 86 10.09 -10.46 -5.15
C ALA A 86 11.14 -9.74 -6.02
N LYS A 87 11.28 -8.42 -5.87
CA LYS A 87 12.34 -7.63 -6.56
C LYS A 87 13.74 -7.88 -6.01
N GLN A 88 13.87 -8.55 -4.87
CA GLN A 88 15.17 -8.91 -4.32
C GLN A 88 15.58 -10.30 -4.87
N PRO A 89 16.72 -10.40 -5.58
CA PRO A 89 17.22 -11.70 -6.03
C PRO A 89 17.31 -12.69 -4.86
N GLY A 90 16.77 -13.89 -5.04
CA GLY A 90 16.78 -14.92 -4.00
C GLY A 90 15.78 -14.70 -2.86
N SER A 91 14.70 -13.92 -3.07
CA SER A 91 13.62 -13.82 -2.08
C SER A 91 12.90 -15.17 -1.96
N PRO A 92 12.91 -15.77 -0.75
CA PRO A 92 12.36 -17.09 -0.50
C PRO A 92 10.84 -17.13 -0.38
N ILE A 93 10.22 -15.98 -0.42
CA ILE A 93 8.84 -15.76 0.02
C ILE A 93 7.81 -16.15 -1.05
N LYS A 94 8.26 -16.53 -2.24
CA LYS A 94 7.47 -16.45 -3.46
C LYS A 94 6.19 -17.29 -3.51
N TYR A 95 6.04 -18.38 -2.80
CA TYR A 95 4.86 -19.26 -2.96
C TYR A 95 4.50 -20.06 -1.71
N GLU A 96 5.29 -20.04 -0.67
CA GLU A 96 5.12 -20.91 0.49
C GLU A 96 3.78 -20.74 1.17
N PHE A 97 3.33 -19.50 1.29
CA PHE A 97 2.06 -19.17 1.90
C PHE A 97 0.84 -19.58 1.06
N LEU A 98 0.91 -19.48 -0.24
CA LEU A 98 -0.19 -19.83 -1.15
C LEU A 98 -0.22 -21.32 -1.48
N ASN A 99 0.75 -22.12 -1.02
CA ASN A 99 0.77 -23.56 -1.14
C ASN A 99 0.12 -24.24 0.08
N GLY A 100 -0.40 -25.44 -0.12
CA GLY A 100 -1.06 -26.20 0.95
C GLY A 100 -2.24 -25.46 1.56
N ILE A 101 -2.36 -25.51 2.88
CA ILE A 101 -3.49 -24.98 3.65
C ILE A 101 -3.81 -23.52 3.30
N GLY A 102 -2.83 -22.69 3.09
CA GLY A 102 -3.04 -21.29 2.74
C GLY A 102 -3.72 -21.09 1.39
N GLY A 103 -3.29 -21.83 0.38
CA GLY A 103 -3.91 -21.84 -0.94
C GLY A 103 -5.29 -22.52 -0.93
N ASP A 104 -5.43 -23.61 -0.19
CA ASP A 104 -6.70 -24.34 -0.07
C ASP A 104 -7.77 -23.49 0.61
N TYR A 105 -7.40 -22.65 1.59
CA TYR A 105 -8.29 -21.65 2.17
C TYR A 105 -8.81 -20.68 1.11
N LEU A 106 -7.92 -20.12 0.28
CA LEU A 106 -8.35 -19.21 -0.78
C LEU A 106 -9.24 -19.89 -1.83
N LYS A 107 -8.94 -21.15 -2.20
CA LYS A 107 -9.80 -21.93 -3.10
C LYS A 107 -11.19 -22.15 -2.51
N ALA A 108 -11.27 -22.48 -1.23
CA ALA A 108 -12.53 -22.75 -0.55
C ALA A 108 -13.44 -21.51 -0.48
N TYR A 109 -12.86 -20.33 -0.33
CA TYR A 109 -13.60 -19.07 -0.20
C TYR A 109 -13.57 -18.20 -1.46
N GLY A 110 -13.05 -18.72 -2.58
CA GLY A 110 -13.08 -18.02 -3.88
C GLY A 110 -14.48 -17.84 -4.46
N PRO A 111 -14.59 -17.07 -5.56
CA PRO A 111 -13.50 -16.41 -6.29
C PRO A 111 -12.88 -15.23 -5.53
N ILE A 112 -11.58 -15.00 -5.72
CA ILE A 112 -10.85 -13.96 -5.01
C ILE A 112 -10.82 -12.67 -5.84
N GLY A 113 -11.45 -11.62 -5.36
CA GLY A 113 -11.37 -10.28 -5.93
C GLY A 113 -10.05 -9.60 -5.60
N CYS A 114 -9.18 -9.45 -6.60
CA CYS A 114 -7.83 -8.92 -6.45
C CYS A 114 -7.79 -7.42 -6.72
N ARG A 115 -6.93 -6.71 -5.99
CA ARG A 115 -6.74 -5.27 -6.16
C ARG A 115 -5.88 -4.93 -7.38
N ASP A 116 -5.03 -5.85 -7.83
CA ASP A 116 -4.11 -5.65 -8.95
C ASP A 116 -3.96 -6.93 -9.77
N TYR A 117 -3.47 -6.76 -11.00
CA TYR A 117 -3.30 -7.88 -11.93
C TYR A 117 -2.22 -8.86 -11.47
N TYR A 118 -1.16 -8.37 -10.84
CA TYR A 118 -0.10 -9.24 -10.32
C TYR A 118 -0.65 -10.26 -9.31
N THR A 119 -1.41 -9.80 -8.32
CA THR A 119 -2.05 -10.69 -7.34
C THR A 119 -2.97 -11.69 -8.01
N ARG A 120 -3.84 -11.24 -8.92
CA ARG A 120 -4.73 -12.11 -9.71
C ARG A 120 -3.96 -13.20 -10.43
N ASP A 121 -2.93 -12.82 -11.16
CA ASP A 121 -2.17 -13.74 -12.01
C ASP A 121 -1.38 -14.76 -11.17
N GLN A 122 -0.84 -14.35 -10.00
CA GLN A 122 -0.20 -15.28 -9.06
C GLN A 122 -1.21 -16.32 -8.52
N LEU A 123 -2.41 -15.90 -8.17
CA LEU A 123 -3.46 -16.81 -7.68
C LEU A 123 -3.92 -17.77 -8.78
N GLN A 124 -4.17 -17.26 -10.00
CA GLN A 124 -4.57 -18.09 -11.14
C GLN A 124 -3.51 -19.12 -11.51
N ALA A 125 -2.22 -18.76 -11.44
CA ALA A 125 -1.12 -19.71 -11.68
C ALA A 125 -1.08 -20.87 -10.68
N LEU A 126 -1.72 -20.72 -9.51
CA LEU A 126 -1.87 -21.74 -8.48
C LEU A 126 -3.25 -22.45 -8.51
N GLY A 127 -4.04 -22.20 -9.56
CA GLY A 127 -5.37 -22.78 -9.71
C GLY A 127 -6.40 -22.21 -8.71
N ILE A 128 -6.15 -20.99 -8.21
CA ILE A 128 -7.10 -20.26 -7.34
C ILE A 128 -7.90 -19.32 -8.23
N GLU A 129 -9.23 -19.53 -8.28
CA GLU A 129 -10.13 -18.67 -9.06
C GLU A 129 -10.07 -17.24 -8.55
N SER A 130 -9.75 -16.31 -9.45
CA SER A 130 -9.55 -14.91 -9.09
C SER A 130 -9.84 -13.96 -10.25
N TYR A 131 -10.23 -12.73 -9.90
CA TYR A 131 -10.57 -11.67 -10.85
C TYR A 131 -10.06 -10.31 -10.36
N PHE A 132 -10.00 -9.33 -11.22
CA PHE A 132 -9.69 -7.95 -10.82
C PHE A 132 -10.96 -7.27 -10.29
N SER A 133 -11.00 -6.99 -9.01
CA SER A 133 -12.10 -6.27 -8.36
C SER A 133 -11.84 -4.77 -8.20
N GLY A 134 -10.58 -4.35 -8.28
CA GLY A 134 -10.17 -3.02 -7.87
C GLY A 134 -10.07 -2.87 -6.35
N CYS A 135 -9.95 -1.63 -5.88
CA CYS A 135 -9.81 -1.31 -4.46
C CYS A 135 -11.10 -0.69 -3.93
N ILE A 136 -11.52 -1.10 -2.72
CA ILE A 136 -12.75 -0.59 -2.08
C ILE A 136 -12.76 0.94 -1.91
N THR A 137 -11.60 1.59 -1.89
CA THR A 137 -11.51 3.06 -1.80
C THR A 137 -12.12 3.79 -3.00
N MET A 138 -12.37 3.10 -4.13
CA MET A 138 -13.13 3.65 -5.24
C MET A 138 -14.63 3.78 -4.94
N THR A 139 -15.13 3.18 -3.86
CA THR A 139 -16.54 3.22 -3.47
C THR A 139 -16.89 4.35 -2.49
N ILE A 140 -15.90 5.14 -2.05
CA ILE A 140 -16.08 6.25 -1.11
C ILE A 140 -17.15 7.22 -1.64
N PRO A 141 -18.11 7.65 -0.80
CA PRO A 141 -19.14 8.59 -1.21
C PRO A 141 -18.61 10.02 -1.28
N LYS A 142 -19.38 10.89 -1.90
CA LYS A 142 -19.13 12.33 -1.82
C LYS A 142 -19.07 12.82 -0.37
N MET A 143 -18.10 13.66 -0.09
CA MET A 143 -17.98 14.39 1.17
C MET A 143 -18.72 15.72 1.08
N PRO A 144 -18.98 16.38 2.22
CA PRO A 144 -19.59 17.70 2.21
C PRO A 144 -18.76 18.73 1.43
N GLU A 145 -19.46 19.58 0.65
CA GLU A 145 -18.83 20.73 0.04
C GLU A 145 -18.70 21.87 1.04
N THR A 146 -17.59 22.60 0.96
CA THR A 146 -17.32 23.77 1.82
C THR A 146 -17.22 25.04 0.97
N PRO A 147 -17.33 26.25 1.57
CA PRO A 147 -17.12 27.51 0.86
C PRO A 147 -15.74 27.62 0.17
N GLU A 148 -14.76 26.84 0.61
CA GLU A 148 -13.40 26.82 0.04
C GLU A 148 -13.27 25.95 -1.20
N LYS A 149 -14.35 25.30 -1.69
CA LYS A 149 -14.30 24.42 -2.84
C LYS A 149 -13.65 25.09 -4.06
N GLY A 150 -12.59 24.43 -4.58
CA GLY A 150 -11.85 24.91 -5.73
C GLY A 150 -10.86 26.05 -5.46
N SER A 151 -10.72 26.51 -4.19
CA SER A 151 -9.82 27.63 -3.87
C SER A 151 -8.36 27.21 -3.66
N TYR A 152 -8.07 25.93 -3.55
CA TYR A 152 -6.72 25.39 -3.31
C TYR A 152 -6.44 24.10 -4.09
N ILE A 153 -5.15 23.77 -4.17
CA ILE A 153 -4.65 22.50 -4.73
C ILE A 153 -3.91 21.74 -3.64
N CYS A 154 -4.19 20.43 -3.53
CA CYS A 154 -3.49 19.54 -2.60
C CYS A 154 -2.26 18.90 -3.25
N LEU A 155 -1.11 18.95 -2.59
CA LEU A 155 0.11 18.23 -2.96
C LEU A 155 0.36 17.14 -1.92
N VAL A 156 0.22 15.87 -2.32
CA VAL A 156 0.21 14.75 -1.37
C VAL A 156 1.42 13.85 -1.60
N ASP A 157 2.32 13.81 -0.63
CA ASP A 157 3.53 12.96 -0.60
C ASP A 157 4.38 13.02 -1.88
N LEU A 158 4.44 14.16 -2.54
CA LEU A 158 5.31 14.35 -3.70
C LEU A 158 6.78 14.35 -3.29
N GLU A 159 7.65 14.00 -4.23
CA GLU A 159 9.09 14.22 -4.04
C GLU A 159 9.38 15.72 -3.90
N GLU A 160 10.34 16.07 -3.06
CA GLU A 160 10.65 17.47 -2.73
C GLU A 160 10.87 18.35 -3.98
N LYS A 161 11.64 17.84 -4.97
CA LYS A 161 11.89 18.56 -6.22
C LYS A 161 10.60 18.85 -7.01
N VAL A 162 9.65 17.88 -7.00
CA VAL A 162 8.33 18.02 -7.67
C VAL A 162 7.45 19.00 -6.90
N ALA A 163 7.38 18.85 -5.56
CA ALA A 163 6.60 19.73 -4.70
C ALA A 163 7.07 21.19 -4.82
N ASN A 164 8.37 21.43 -4.85
CA ASN A 164 8.96 22.77 -4.98
C ASN A 164 8.66 23.39 -6.35
N LYS A 165 8.76 22.60 -7.46
CA LYS A 165 8.36 23.07 -8.79
C LYS A 165 6.86 23.39 -8.84
N MET A 166 6.00 22.53 -8.28
CA MET A 166 4.56 22.76 -8.20
C MET A 166 4.21 24.03 -7.41
N LYS A 167 4.80 24.23 -6.23
CA LYS A 167 4.58 25.42 -5.41
C LYS A 167 4.92 26.69 -6.18
N LYS A 168 6.05 26.72 -6.89
CA LYS A 168 6.46 27.86 -7.71
C LYS A 168 5.46 28.13 -8.83
N LEU A 169 5.09 27.11 -9.60
CA LEU A 169 4.13 27.22 -10.71
C LEU A 169 2.77 27.75 -10.23
N LEU A 170 2.29 27.27 -9.06
CA LEU A 170 0.99 27.66 -8.53
C LEU A 170 1.01 29.04 -7.87
N ALA A 171 2.13 29.43 -7.25
CA ALA A 171 2.32 30.79 -6.70
C ALA A 171 2.27 31.85 -7.80
N GLU A 172 2.81 31.60 -8.99
CA GLU A 172 2.72 32.50 -10.15
C GLU A 172 1.28 32.70 -10.63
N LYS A 173 0.37 31.80 -10.24
CA LYS A 173 -1.07 31.84 -10.56
C LYS A 173 -1.95 32.29 -9.36
N ASN A 174 -1.34 32.74 -8.24
CA ASN A 174 -2.04 33.09 -7.00
C ASN A 174 -2.96 31.97 -6.48
N MET A 175 -2.57 30.68 -6.67
CA MET A 175 -3.32 29.52 -6.22
C MET A 175 -2.80 29.07 -4.84
N ASP A 176 -3.73 28.90 -3.88
CA ASP A 176 -3.39 28.33 -2.58
C ASP A 176 -2.96 26.85 -2.69
N VAL A 177 -1.99 26.45 -1.87
CA VAL A 177 -1.39 25.12 -1.90
C VAL A 177 -1.40 24.51 -0.51
N ARG A 178 -2.04 23.34 -0.38
CA ARG A 178 -2.02 22.55 0.85
C ARG A 178 -1.12 21.33 0.67
N VAL A 179 -0.04 21.29 1.43
CA VAL A 179 0.91 20.16 1.42
C VAL A 179 0.52 19.15 2.49
N ILE A 180 0.30 17.92 2.09
CA ILE A 180 -0.25 16.87 2.92
C ILE A 180 0.65 15.65 2.87
N THR A 181 0.77 14.96 4.00
CA THR A 181 1.39 13.62 4.06
C THR A 181 0.40 12.59 4.54
N HIS A 182 0.46 11.40 3.95
CA HIS A 182 -0.24 10.21 4.43
C HIS A 182 0.52 9.50 5.55
N ASN A 183 1.80 9.84 5.74
CA ASN A 183 2.59 9.27 6.82
C ASN A 183 2.17 9.91 8.15
N ARG A 184 2.10 9.09 9.17
CA ARG A 184 1.78 9.51 10.54
C ARG A 184 2.67 8.79 11.55
N GLU A 185 2.70 9.26 12.75
CA GLU A 185 3.34 8.56 13.86
C GLU A 185 2.55 7.28 14.19
N ARG A 186 3.28 6.26 14.63
CA ARG A 186 2.68 5.00 15.07
C ARG A 186 1.85 5.25 16.33
N ASN A 187 0.58 4.89 16.29
CA ASN A 187 -0.31 4.92 17.44
C ASN A 187 -1.24 3.70 17.40
N SER A 188 -0.86 2.63 18.11
CA SER A 188 -1.64 1.39 18.22
C SER A 188 -2.92 1.57 19.04
N GLU A 189 -2.95 2.56 19.92
CA GLU A 189 -4.06 2.85 20.84
C GLU A 189 -5.08 3.82 20.25
N MET A 190 -4.89 4.28 19.01
CA MET A 190 -5.85 5.20 18.37
C MET A 190 -7.21 4.53 18.22
N SER A 191 -8.24 5.15 18.74
CA SER A 191 -9.64 4.68 18.63
C SER A 191 -10.11 4.63 17.16
N TRP A 192 -11.17 3.87 16.90
CA TRP A 192 -11.78 3.88 15.57
C TRP A 192 -12.36 5.25 15.23
N GLU A 193 -13.00 5.90 16.18
CA GLU A 193 -13.60 7.22 16.02
C GLU A 193 -12.55 8.27 15.62
N ASP A 194 -11.38 8.24 16.23
CA ASP A 194 -10.27 9.13 15.87
C ASP A 194 -9.73 8.84 14.46
N ARG A 195 -9.62 7.56 14.10
CA ARG A 195 -9.22 7.13 12.74
C ARG A 195 -10.22 7.58 11.70
N GLU A 196 -11.49 7.32 11.94
CA GLU A 196 -12.60 7.69 11.06
C GLU A 196 -12.67 9.21 10.89
N LYS A 197 -12.50 9.98 11.99
CA LYS A 197 -12.45 11.43 11.93
C LYS A 197 -11.28 11.94 11.08
N GLN A 198 -10.08 11.41 11.28
CA GLN A 198 -8.90 11.79 10.46
C GLN A 198 -9.12 11.49 8.98
N VAL A 199 -9.72 10.34 8.65
CA VAL A 199 -10.04 9.98 7.27
C VAL A 199 -11.10 10.92 6.70
N THR A 200 -12.17 11.21 7.44
CA THR A 200 -13.25 12.11 7.02
C THR A 200 -12.74 13.52 6.76
N ASP A 201 -11.91 14.05 7.67
CA ASP A 201 -11.28 15.37 7.53
C ASP A 201 -10.40 15.41 6.25
N LEU A 202 -9.60 14.38 6.01
CA LEU A 202 -8.74 14.26 4.83
C LEU A 202 -9.55 14.16 3.54
N LEU A 203 -10.58 13.31 3.50
CA LEU A 203 -11.44 13.13 2.32
C LEU A 203 -12.24 14.40 2.02
N THR A 204 -12.70 15.12 3.06
CA THR A 204 -13.35 16.42 2.91
C THR A 204 -12.39 17.45 2.30
N LEU A 205 -11.14 17.44 2.73
CA LEU A 205 -10.10 18.28 2.15
C LEU A 205 -9.87 17.96 0.66
N TYR A 206 -9.85 16.68 0.29
CA TYR A 206 -9.72 16.27 -1.12
C TYR A 206 -10.95 16.65 -1.94
N GLN A 207 -12.17 16.42 -1.42
CA GLN A 207 -13.42 16.76 -2.11
C GLN A 207 -13.49 18.23 -2.48
N ASN A 208 -12.92 19.10 -1.66
CA ASN A 208 -13.02 20.55 -1.82
C ASN A 208 -11.79 21.16 -2.52
N ALA A 209 -10.76 20.38 -2.84
CA ALA A 209 -9.64 20.85 -3.64
C ALA A 209 -10.06 21.11 -5.09
N ARG A 210 -9.41 22.07 -5.76
CA ARG A 210 -9.51 22.26 -7.21
C ARG A 210 -9.01 21.02 -7.97
N CYS A 211 -7.86 20.52 -7.55
CA CYS A 211 -7.34 19.20 -7.89
C CYS A 211 -6.38 18.70 -6.82
N VAL A 212 -6.06 17.41 -6.89
CA VAL A 212 -5.10 16.75 -6.02
C VAL A 212 -3.95 16.21 -6.85
N VAL A 213 -2.71 16.52 -6.47
CA VAL A 213 -1.50 16.01 -7.12
C VAL A 213 -0.80 15.05 -6.16
N THR A 214 -0.58 13.81 -6.59
CA THR A 214 -0.10 12.76 -5.67
C THR A 214 0.75 11.70 -6.36
N LYS A 215 1.52 10.95 -5.57
CA LYS A 215 2.13 9.66 -5.98
C LYS A 215 1.49 8.46 -5.28
N ARG A 216 0.45 8.67 -4.45
CA ARG A 216 -0.15 7.64 -3.60
C ARG A 216 -1.43 7.08 -4.21
N LEU A 217 -1.52 5.74 -4.28
CA LEU A 217 -2.71 5.06 -4.78
C LEU A 217 -3.95 5.36 -3.92
N HIS A 218 -3.83 5.24 -2.59
CA HIS A 218 -4.92 5.53 -1.65
C HIS A 218 -5.17 7.03 -1.40
N CYS A 219 -4.61 7.89 -2.26
CA CYS A 219 -5.02 9.27 -2.46
C CYS A 219 -5.75 9.39 -3.80
N ALA A 220 -5.17 8.83 -4.87
CA ALA A 220 -5.74 8.93 -6.21
C ALA A 220 -7.09 8.24 -6.34
N LEU A 221 -7.25 7.00 -5.83
CA LEU A 221 -8.51 6.26 -5.93
C LEU A 221 -9.66 6.91 -5.14
N PRO A 222 -9.48 7.38 -3.89
CA PRO A 222 -10.48 8.23 -3.24
C PRO A 222 -10.86 9.46 -4.07
N CYS A 223 -9.90 10.16 -4.67
CA CYS A 223 -10.19 11.32 -5.53
C CYS A 223 -11.02 10.95 -6.76
N LEU A 224 -10.80 9.76 -7.37
CA LEU A 224 -11.70 9.26 -8.41
C LEU A 224 -13.13 9.11 -7.86
N ALA A 225 -13.29 8.46 -6.70
CA ALA A 225 -14.59 8.23 -6.08
C ALA A 225 -15.32 9.54 -5.72
N LEU A 226 -14.59 10.53 -5.24
CA LEU A 226 -15.06 11.87 -4.91
C LEU A 226 -15.32 12.73 -6.16
N GLU A 227 -14.90 12.27 -7.35
CA GLU A 227 -14.88 13.02 -8.61
C GLU A 227 -14.07 14.33 -8.51
N THR A 228 -13.11 14.37 -7.61
CA THR A 228 -12.13 15.45 -7.53
C THR A 228 -11.05 15.20 -8.55
N PRO A 229 -10.74 16.17 -9.45
CA PRO A 229 -9.67 16.00 -10.42
C PRO A 229 -8.36 15.59 -9.76
N VAL A 230 -7.72 14.53 -10.25
CA VAL A 230 -6.47 14.02 -9.68
C VAL A 230 -5.41 13.82 -10.76
N PHE A 231 -4.19 14.26 -10.46
CA PHE A 231 -3.03 14.08 -11.32
C PHE A 231 -1.95 13.29 -10.58
N MET A 232 -1.54 12.17 -11.15
CA MET A 232 -0.50 11.34 -10.57
C MET A 232 0.88 11.67 -11.12
N ILE A 233 1.84 11.95 -10.24
CA ILE A 233 3.25 12.14 -10.60
C ILE A 233 4.08 11.08 -9.89
N LYS A 234 4.59 10.09 -10.65
CA LYS A 234 5.32 8.95 -10.10
C LYS A 234 6.41 8.49 -11.06
N GLU A 235 7.64 8.24 -10.54
CA GLU A 235 8.80 7.88 -11.37
C GLU A 235 8.70 6.47 -11.98
N MET A 236 8.11 5.52 -11.28
CA MET A 236 8.09 4.13 -11.75
C MET A 236 6.82 3.86 -12.56
N GLU A 237 6.98 3.68 -13.87
CA GLU A 237 5.89 3.20 -14.73
C GLU A 237 5.58 1.72 -14.49
N ASP A 238 6.53 0.96 -13.92
CA ASP A 238 6.46 -0.51 -13.73
C ASP A 238 6.06 -0.93 -12.30
N ASP A 239 5.34 -0.08 -11.56
CA ASP A 239 4.83 -0.50 -10.26
C ASP A 239 3.57 -1.34 -10.43
N ILE A 240 3.74 -2.67 -10.35
CA ILE A 240 2.68 -3.68 -10.56
C ILE A 240 1.38 -3.43 -9.78
N ARG A 241 1.45 -2.68 -8.66
CA ARG A 241 0.25 -2.31 -7.88
C ARG A 241 -0.61 -1.26 -8.56
N PHE A 242 -0.02 -0.51 -9.50
CA PHE A 242 -0.67 0.62 -10.18
C PHE A 242 -1.14 0.25 -11.57
N ASP A 243 -0.65 -0.85 -12.16
CA ASP A 243 -0.96 -1.25 -13.53
C ASP A 243 -2.45 -1.13 -13.87
N PRO A 244 -3.39 -1.70 -13.08
CA PRO A 244 -4.80 -1.64 -13.42
C PRO A 244 -5.39 -0.22 -13.39
N TYR A 245 -4.73 0.70 -12.66
CA TYR A 245 -5.25 2.05 -12.40
C TYR A 245 -4.65 3.11 -13.32
N TYR A 246 -3.62 2.77 -14.08
CA TYR A 246 -2.98 3.73 -14.99
C TYR A 246 -3.95 4.25 -16.06
N ASP A 247 -4.90 3.43 -16.48
CA ASP A 247 -5.91 3.83 -17.46
C ASP A 247 -6.99 4.74 -16.86
N PHE A 248 -7.19 4.69 -15.54
CA PHE A 248 -8.17 5.51 -14.81
C PHE A 248 -7.67 6.92 -14.49
N LEU A 249 -6.34 7.14 -14.53
CA LEU A 249 -5.71 8.33 -14.00
C LEU A 249 -5.09 9.22 -15.10
N HIS A 250 -5.18 10.53 -14.91
CA HIS A 250 -4.27 11.47 -15.54
C HIS A 250 -2.93 11.37 -14.83
N ARG A 251 -1.82 11.12 -15.55
CA ARG A 251 -0.53 10.84 -14.95
C ARG A 251 0.66 11.29 -15.78
N THR A 252 1.78 11.46 -15.10
CA THR A 252 3.11 11.62 -15.73
C THR A 252 4.20 11.05 -14.82
N THR A 253 5.41 10.86 -15.35
CA THR A 253 6.57 10.50 -14.53
C THR A 253 7.21 11.77 -13.92
N VAL A 254 7.98 11.61 -12.85
CA VAL A 254 8.76 12.70 -12.26
C VAL A 254 9.72 13.29 -13.29
N THR A 255 10.38 12.44 -14.08
CA THR A 255 11.31 12.86 -15.13
C THR A 255 10.63 13.73 -16.18
N LYS A 256 9.48 13.32 -16.71
CA LYS A 256 8.69 14.10 -17.69
C LYS A 256 8.17 15.39 -17.07
N PHE A 257 7.64 15.33 -15.84
CA PHE A 257 7.17 16.53 -15.14
C PHE A 257 8.27 17.58 -14.96
N MET A 258 9.48 17.16 -14.57
CA MET A 258 10.60 18.09 -14.38
C MET A 258 11.07 18.77 -15.68
N LYS A 259 10.81 18.13 -16.85
CA LYS A 259 11.12 18.66 -18.18
C LYS A 259 9.96 19.41 -18.85
N ASP A 260 8.84 19.59 -18.15
CA ASP A 260 7.58 20.15 -18.69
C ASP A 260 6.98 19.34 -19.86
N GLU A 261 7.27 18.03 -19.91
CA GLU A 261 6.78 17.06 -20.91
C GLU A 261 5.48 16.41 -20.41
N TYR A 262 4.44 17.21 -20.14
CA TYR A 262 3.12 16.74 -19.73
C TYR A 262 2.03 17.69 -20.24
N SER A 263 0.80 17.18 -20.34
CA SER A 263 -0.38 17.97 -20.71
C SER A 263 -1.41 17.86 -19.59
N TYR A 264 -1.42 18.83 -18.68
CA TYR A 264 -2.43 18.94 -17.60
C TYR A 264 -2.52 20.40 -17.14
N ASP A 265 -3.72 20.98 -17.19
CA ASP A 265 -3.97 22.33 -16.69
C ASP A 265 -4.44 22.29 -15.24
N PHE A 266 -3.56 22.65 -14.30
CA PHE A 266 -3.88 22.67 -12.88
C PHE A 266 -4.89 23.77 -12.49
N MET A 267 -5.04 24.79 -13.32
CA MET A 267 -6.00 25.88 -13.06
C MET A 267 -7.40 25.53 -13.55
N ASN A 268 -7.49 24.75 -14.64
CA ASN A 268 -8.72 24.20 -15.20
C ASN A 268 -8.55 22.69 -15.40
N PRO A 269 -8.46 21.93 -14.29
CA PRO A 269 -8.13 20.52 -14.36
C PRO A 269 -9.22 19.75 -15.12
N PRO A 270 -8.83 18.83 -16.03
CA PRO A 270 -9.80 17.97 -16.70
C PRO A 270 -10.48 17.06 -15.68
N ALA A 271 -11.73 16.68 -15.97
CA ALA A 271 -12.43 15.67 -15.19
C ALA A 271 -11.65 14.35 -15.20
N ASN A 272 -11.81 13.56 -14.13
CA ASN A 272 -11.26 12.20 -14.09
C ASN A 272 -11.88 11.34 -15.20
N LYS A 273 -11.15 10.34 -15.67
CA LYS A 273 -11.67 9.35 -16.61
C LYS A 273 -12.73 8.48 -15.93
N ASP A 274 -13.66 7.95 -16.70
CA ASP A 274 -14.82 7.19 -16.21
C ASP A 274 -14.58 5.67 -16.16
N ASP A 275 -13.46 5.18 -16.68
CA ASP A 275 -13.18 3.75 -16.84
C ASP A 275 -13.22 2.95 -15.52
N TYR A 276 -12.99 3.61 -14.38
CA TYR A 276 -13.09 2.98 -13.05
C TYR A 276 -14.52 2.71 -12.60
N LYS A 277 -15.53 3.41 -13.14
CA LYS A 277 -16.92 3.38 -12.64
C LYS A 277 -17.53 1.99 -12.71
N LYS A 278 -17.29 1.26 -13.79
CA LYS A 278 -17.78 -0.11 -13.93
C LYS A 278 -17.24 -1.03 -12.81
N TYR A 279 -15.96 -0.94 -12.47
CA TYR A 279 -15.36 -1.72 -11.38
C TYR A 279 -15.87 -1.27 -10.00
N ARG A 280 -16.14 0.03 -9.84
CA ARG A 280 -16.79 0.56 -8.65
C ARG A 280 -18.19 -0.02 -8.45
N GLU A 281 -19.00 -0.07 -9.50
CA GLU A 281 -20.37 -0.59 -9.46
C GLU A 281 -20.39 -2.11 -9.19
N GLU A 282 -19.54 -2.87 -9.88
CA GLU A 282 -19.36 -4.30 -9.64
C GLU A 282 -18.95 -4.58 -8.18
N LEU A 283 -18.00 -3.80 -7.66
CA LEU A 283 -17.52 -3.94 -6.29
C LEU A 283 -18.62 -3.63 -5.26
N ILE A 284 -19.40 -2.56 -5.46
CA ILE A 284 -20.54 -2.21 -4.61
C ILE A 284 -21.57 -3.34 -4.63
N THR A 285 -21.89 -3.87 -5.80
CA THR A 285 -22.85 -4.98 -5.97
C THR A 285 -22.40 -6.22 -5.20
N HIS A 286 -21.18 -6.70 -5.42
CA HIS A 286 -20.65 -7.89 -4.76
C HIS A 286 -20.62 -7.76 -3.24
N ILE A 287 -20.24 -6.58 -2.73
CA ILE A 287 -20.20 -6.33 -1.28
C ILE A 287 -21.61 -6.29 -0.72
N THR A 288 -22.55 -5.61 -1.39
CA THR A 288 -23.93 -5.50 -0.94
C THR A 288 -24.62 -6.87 -0.92
N GLU A 289 -24.47 -7.66 -1.97
CA GLU A 289 -24.99 -9.03 -2.04
C GLU A 289 -24.44 -9.93 -0.92
N PHE A 290 -23.14 -9.81 -0.63
CA PHE A 290 -22.53 -10.54 0.49
C PHE A 290 -23.14 -10.11 1.82
N VAL A 291 -23.20 -8.81 2.10
CA VAL A 291 -23.74 -8.29 3.36
C VAL A 291 -25.22 -8.67 3.51
N ASP A 292 -26.02 -8.56 2.46
CA ASP A 292 -27.45 -8.90 2.51
C ASP A 292 -27.66 -10.40 2.72
N ARG A 293 -26.85 -11.27 2.13
CA ARG A 293 -26.84 -12.70 2.41
C ARG A 293 -26.46 -12.98 3.86
N MET A 294 -25.45 -12.30 4.39
CA MET A 294 -25.01 -12.48 5.78
C MET A 294 -26.04 -11.97 6.80
N LYS A 295 -26.85 -10.95 6.49
CA LYS A 295 -27.97 -10.51 7.34
C LYS A 295 -29.02 -11.60 7.53
N GLN A 296 -29.22 -12.47 6.53
CA GLN A 296 -30.18 -13.55 6.56
C GLN A 296 -29.59 -14.87 7.07
N GLU A 297 -28.29 -14.93 7.28
CA GLU A 297 -27.59 -16.14 7.68
C GLU A 297 -27.82 -16.46 9.17
N THR A 298 -28.28 -17.69 9.44
CA THR A 298 -28.59 -18.17 10.80
C THR A 298 -27.77 -19.38 11.24
N ARG A 299 -26.96 -19.94 10.33
CA ARG A 299 -26.11 -21.10 10.62
C ARG A 299 -24.94 -20.72 11.57
N GLY A 300 -24.50 -21.70 12.33
CA GLY A 300 -23.32 -21.61 13.19
C GLY A 300 -22.00 -21.63 12.40
N VAL A 301 -20.90 -21.48 13.13
CA VAL A 301 -19.55 -21.45 12.55
C VAL A 301 -19.26 -22.72 11.76
N ASP A 302 -19.51 -23.89 12.36
CA ASP A 302 -19.14 -25.19 11.78
C ASP A 302 -19.90 -25.49 10.47
N ASP A 303 -21.12 -24.93 10.30
CA ASP A 303 -21.90 -25.06 9.06
C ASP A 303 -21.43 -24.08 7.95
N LEU A 304 -20.70 -23.03 8.30
CA LEU A 304 -20.25 -22.00 7.36
C LEU A 304 -18.78 -22.16 6.98
N VAL A 305 -18.00 -22.89 7.78
CA VAL A 305 -16.61 -23.20 7.48
C VAL A 305 -16.53 -24.10 6.26
N LYS A 306 -15.78 -23.66 5.26
CA LYS A 306 -15.61 -24.38 3.97
C LYS A 306 -14.33 -25.22 3.91
N THR A 307 -13.53 -25.17 4.94
CA THR A 307 -12.23 -25.87 5.01
C THR A 307 -12.33 -27.09 5.92
N THR A 308 -11.55 -28.14 5.60
CA THR A 308 -11.61 -29.44 6.28
C THR A 308 -10.37 -29.73 7.14
N TYR A 309 -9.37 -28.86 7.17
CA TYR A 309 -8.17 -29.05 7.95
C TYR A 309 -8.40 -28.78 9.45
N THR A 310 -7.71 -29.54 10.26
CA THR A 310 -7.74 -29.42 11.73
C THR A 310 -6.80 -28.32 12.24
N PRO A 311 -6.98 -27.81 13.47
CA PRO A 311 -6.04 -26.88 14.09
C PRO A 311 -4.59 -27.41 14.14
N ASP A 312 -4.41 -28.70 14.37
CA ASP A 312 -3.09 -29.33 14.44
C ASP A 312 -2.41 -29.35 13.06
N GLU A 313 -3.14 -29.64 11.99
CA GLU A 313 -2.62 -29.54 10.62
C GLU A 313 -2.21 -28.12 10.27
N VAL A 314 -2.97 -27.10 10.68
CA VAL A 314 -2.61 -25.69 10.53
C VAL A 314 -1.33 -25.36 11.27
N LEU A 315 -1.16 -25.82 12.50
CA LEU A 315 0.05 -25.60 13.30
C LEU A 315 1.28 -26.24 12.65
N VAL A 316 1.18 -27.48 12.19
CA VAL A 316 2.28 -28.17 11.50
C VAL A 316 2.64 -27.43 10.23
N TRP A 317 1.66 -27.06 9.40
CA TRP A 317 1.89 -26.32 8.17
C TRP A 317 2.55 -24.94 8.43
N ARG A 318 2.07 -24.20 9.42
CA ARG A 318 2.68 -22.92 9.83
C ARG A 318 4.12 -23.10 10.29
N HIS A 319 4.39 -24.13 11.11
CA HIS A 319 5.74 -24.44 11.55
C HIS A 319 6.68 -24.68 10.36
N ASP A 320 6.24 -25.45 9.37
CA ASP A 320 7.07 -25.76 8.20
C ASP A 320 7.32 -24.51 7.33
N VAL A 321 6.28 -23.69 7.08
CA VAL A 321 6.41 -22.40 6.40
C VAL A 321 7.37 -21.47 7.14
N MET A 322 7.29 -21.39 8.47
CA MET A 322 8.20 -20.59 9.28
C MET A 322 9.63 -21.11 9.21
N LYS A 323 9.82 -22.42 9.32
CA LYS A 323 11.14 -23.07 9.27
C LYS A 323 11.83 -22.81 7.94
N GLU A 324 11.13 -22.97 6.83
CA GLU A 324 11.65 -22.64 5.50
C GLU A 324 12.00 -21.15 5.41
N SER A 325 11.10 -20.28 5.82
CA SER A 325 11.35 -18.85 5.84
C SER A 325 12.57 -18.45 6.67
N MET A 326 12.74 -19.06 7.85
CA MET A 326 13.89 -18.82 8.70
C MET A 326 15.21 -19.25 8.05
N ASN A 327 15.24 -20.44 7.43
CA ASN A 327 16.43 -20.93 6.74
C ASN A 327 16.86 -19.98 5.61
N LEU A 328 15.90 -19.52 4.83
CA LEU A 328 16.13 -18.61 3.72
C LEU A 328 16.56 -17.21 4.17
N TRP A 329 16.00 -16.70 5.29
CA TRP A 329 16.47 -15.45 5.90
C TRP A 329 17.89 -15.60 6.47
N PHE A 330 18.20 -16.75 7.03
CA PHE A 330 19.54 -17.03 7.55
C PHE A 330 20.59 -17.04 6.44
N ASP A 331 20.28 -17.67 5.29
CA ASP A 331 21.17 -17.68 4.14
C ASP A 331 21.37 -16.28 3.55
N LYS A 332 20.29 -15.50 3.44
CA LYS A 332 20.38 -14.07 3.06
C LYS A 332 21.23 -13.26 4.02
N TYR A 333 21.03 -13.44 5.31
CA TYR A 333 21.81 -12.73 6.31
C TYR A 333 23.29 -13.05 6.18
N ARG A 334 23.64 -14.32 5.95
CA ARG A 334 25.02 -14.73 5.71
C ARG A 334 25.59 -14.09 4.44
N ALA A 335 24.85 -14.08 3.35
CA ALA A 335 25.27 -13.43 2.11
C ALA A 335 25.50 -11.92 2.33
N LEU A 336 24.55 -11.25 2.98
CA LEU A 336 24.65 -9.82 3.30
C LEU A 336 25.87 -9.50 4.19
N GLN A 337 26.20 -10.39 5.15
CA GLN A 337 27.43 -10.24 5.97
C GLN A 337 28.69 -10.32 5.12
N VAL A 338 28.73 -11.19 4.09
CA VAL A 338 29.87 -11.29 3.16
C VAL A 338 29.97 -9.99 2.36
N ASP A 339 28.88 -9.52 1.79
CA ASP A 339 28.84 -8.28 1.00
C ASP A 339 29.24 -7.06 1.83
N TYR A 340 28.75 -6.99 3.08
CA TYR A 340 29.15 -5.93 4.02
C TYR A 340 30.65 -5.92 4.28
N LYS A 341 31.24 -7.10 4.53
CA LYS A 341 32.70 -7.21 4.72
C LYS A 341 33.48 -6.75 3.49
N HIS A 342 33.01 -7.10 2.29
CA HIS A 342 33.59 -6.62 1.03
C HIS A 342 33.50 -5.12 0.88
N LEU A 343 32.32 -4.53 1.19
CA LEU A 343 32.08 -3.09 1.12
C LEU A 343 32.98 -2.32 2.11
N VAL A 344 33.11 -2.80 3.35
CA VAL A 344 34.00 -2.22 4.37
C VAL A 344 35.45 -2.23 3.88
N LYS A 345 35.90 -3.36 3.29
CA LYS A 345 37.26 -3.46 2.74
C LYS A 345 37.47 -2.48 1.57
N LYS A 346 36.49 -2.34 0.70
CA LYS A 346 36.53 -1.37 -0.41
C LYS A 346 36.57 0.07 0.11
N TYR A 347 35.78 0.39 1.11
CA TYR A 347 35.76 1.70 1.77
C TYR A 347 37.14 2.03 2.41
N GLN A 348 37.71 1.08 3.15
CA GLN A 348 39.04 1.25 3.75
C GLN A 348 40.16 1.47 2.72
N ASN A 349 40.08 0.79 1.57
CA ASN A 349 41.01 0.99 0.47
C ASN A 349 40.86 2.37 -0.16
N LEU A 350 39.64 2.82 -0.42
CA LEU A 350 39.34 4.16 -0.92
C LEU A 350 39.84 5.24 0.04
N GLN A 351 39.65 5.08 1.35
CA GLN A 351 40.21 6.02 2.35
C GLN A 351 41.74 6.09 2.28
N LYS A 352 42.42 4.93 2.10
CA LYS A 352 43.88 4.91 1.94
C LYS A 352 44.34 5.65 0.67
N GLU A 353 43.58 5.49 -0.42
CA GLU A 353 43.86 6.19 -1.68
C GLU A 353 43.66 7.71 -1.55
N ILE A 354 42.56 8.14 -0.92
CA ILE A 354 42.30 9.56 -0.63
C ILE A 354 43.44 10.16 0.21
N ASN A 355 43.81 9.52 1.31
CA ASN A 355 44.87 9.97 2.18
C ASN A 355 46.24 10.05 1.45
N ARG A 356 46.52 9.13 0.51
CA ARG A 356 47.71 9.18 -0.34
C ARG A 356 47.66 10.36 -1.31
N ALA A 357 46.53 10.60 -1.95
CA ALA A 357 46.34 11.71 -2.89
C ALA A 357 46.47 13.07 -2.18
N GLU A 358 45.93 13.21 -0.97
CA GLU A 358 46.05 14.43 -0.16
C GLU A 358 47.50 14.70 0.25
N LYS A 359 48.22 13.67 0.68
CA LYS A 359 49.68 13.81 0.97
C LYS A 359 50.48 14.27 -0.26
N GLN A 360 50.24 13.66 -1.41
CA GLN A 360 50.90 14.04 -2.66
C GLN A 360 50.55 15.46 -3.08
N SER A 361 49.29 15.88 -2.94
CA SER A 361 48.86 17.26 -3.22
C SER A 361 49.53 18.28 -2.31
N THR A 362 49.67 17.97 -1.01
CA THR A 362 50.33 18.82 -0.02
C THR A 362 51.83 18.96 -0.32
N GLU A 363 52.51 17.85 -0.67
CA GLU A 363 53.93 17.88 -1.05
C GLU A 363 54.19 18.67 -2.35
N LEU A 364 53.30 18.54 -3.35
CA LEU A 364 53.37 19.31 -4.60
C LEU A 364 53.22 20.83 -4.33
N SER A 365 52.23 21.19 -3.50
CA SER A 365 51.99 22.58 -3.07
C SER A 365 53.17 23.17 -2.33
N LEU A 366 53.81 22.40 -1.45
CA LEU A 366 55.04 22.83 -0.73
C LEU A 366 56.23 23.04 -1.69
N LYS A 367 56.47 22.06 -2.59
CA LYS A 367 57.50 22.16 -3.62
C LYS A 367 57.32 23.36 -4.54
N GLN A 368 56.06 23.69 -4.89
CA GLN A 368 55.77 24.89 -5.69
C GLN A 368 56.00 26.19 -4.91
N LYS A 369 55.67 26.24 -3.61
CA LYS A 369 55.97 27.39 -2.74
C LYS A 369 57.46 27.59 -2.56
N ILE A 370 58.23 26.52 -2.34
CA ILE A 370 59.71 26.58 -2.22
C ILE A 370 60.34 27.05 -3.53
N LYS A 371 59.92 26.53 -4.70
CA LYS A 371 60.40 27.01 -6.00
C LYS A 371 60.11 28.50 -6.24
N LYS A 372 58.98 29.04 -5.74
CA LYS A 372 58.65 30.46 -5.82
C LYS A 372 59.55 31.31 -4.93
N ILE A 373 59.96 30.82 -3.77
CA ILE A 373 60.90 31.52 -2.85
C ILE A 373 62.29 31.56 -3.44
N ILE A 374 62.78 30.42 -3.96
CA ILE A 374 64.14 30.33 -4.56
C ILE A 374 64.29 31.19 -5.84
N LYS A 375 63.15 31.43 -6.57
CA LYS A 375 63.21 32.35 -7.74
C LYS A 375 63.09 33.82 -7.39
N ARG A 376 62.94 34.22 -6.14
CA ARG A 376 62.89 35.61 -5.67
C ARG A 376 64.13 36.07 -4.97
N HIS A 377 65.08 35.20 -4.80
CA HIS A 377 66.50 35.50 -4.39
C HIS A 377 67.47 35.15 -5.53
#